data_d842a48b78d181a87f802bec65be5430
#
_entry.id   d842a48b78d181a87f802bec65be5430
#
_cell.length_a   1.000
_cell.length_b   1.000
_cell.length_c   1.000
_cell.angle_alpha   90.00
_cell.angle_beta   90.00
_cell.angle_gamma   90.00
#
_symmetry.space_group_name_H-M   'P 1'
#
loop_
_entity.id
_entity.type
_entity.pdbx_description
1 polymer ?
#
loop_
_entity_poly.entity_id
_entity_poly.type
_entity_poly.pdbx_seq_one_letter_code
_entity_poly.pdbx_strand_id
1 'polypeptide(L)'
;HRRAAEAAAHDHLEADLASVAVPEPTDSYHPVPYSRFVEEVALHVPRFGLTIQSEAFALAREGNQMFGVLTCTNGHNAGDYALAIGLRNSYDRSLSVGLVAGTRVFCCDNLAFSGEVAMRRKHTPNVFRDLPDLIYRMLSQVAVLKARTDEEIAGMKAFPLTPERAHHIMVEAIKAGVTPASRLPKVIEAWEKPQFDEFKPRSAWSLFNAFTEVQKQSCARAQMDGSLRLTSLFRRELTLN
;
A
#
# COMPACT_ATOMS: atom_id res chain seq x y z
N HIS A 1 7.00 -18.00 -20.42
CA HIS A 1 5.52 -18.05 -20.37
C HIS A 1 4.95 -17.10 -19.29
N ARG A 2 5.53 -17.05 -18.06
CA ARG A 2 5.07 -16.20 -16.98
C ARG A 2 5.24 -14.71 -17.29
N ARG A 3 6.40 -14.29 -17.82
CA ARG A 3 6.68 -12.90 -18.23
C ARG A 3 5.78 -12.40 -19.38
N ALA A 4 5.38 -13.29 -20.30
CA ALA A 4 4.47 -12.93 -21.39
C ALA A 4 3.01 -12.77 -20.88
N ALA A 5 2.60 -13.54 -19.88
CA ALA A 5 1.29 -13.42 -19.25
C ALA A 5 1.21 -12.15 -18.36
N GLU A 6 2.32 -11.79 -17.69
CA GLU A 6 2.42 -10.56 -16.90
C GLU A 6 2.40 -9.31 -17.79
N ALA A 7 3.07 -9.33 -18.95
CA ALA A 7 3.02 -8.24 -19.94
C ALA A 7 1.62 -8.09 -20.55
N ALA A 8 0.96 -9.19 -20.88
CA ALA A 8 -0.42 -9.16 -21.42
C ALA A 8 -1.45 -8.67 -20.36
N ALA A 9 -1.23 -8.98 -19.08
CA ALA A 9 -2.07 -8.47 -17.99
C ALA A 9 -1.84 -6.96 -17.77
N HIS A 10 -0.61 -6.48 -17.96
CA HIS A 10 -0.23 -5.08 -17.87
C HIS A 10 -0.90 -4.24 -18.95
N ASP A 11 -0.82 -4.68 -20.23
CA ASP A 11 -1.47 -4.02 -21.36
C ASP A 11 -3.00 -3.96 -21.20
N HIS A 12 -3.62 -4.98 -20.61
CA HIS A 12 -5.07 -5.01 -20.36
C HIS A 12 -5.49 -4.04 -19.26
N LEU A 13 -4.71 -3.89 -18.19
CA LEU A 13 -5.01 -3.00 -17.07
C LEU A 13 -4.83 -1.52 -17.44
N GLU A 14 -3.82 -1.18 -18.24
CA GLU A 14 -3.66 0.19 -18.78
C GLU A 14 -4.80 0.56 -19.72
N ALA A 15 -5.25 -0.36 -20.57
CA ALA A 15 -6.39 -0.15 -21.47
C ALA A 15 -7.68 0.12 -20.67
N ASP A 16 -7.90 -0.55 -19.56
CA ASP A 16 -9.05 -0.35 -18.69
C ASP A 16 -9.07 1.03 -18.04
N LEU A 17 -7.93 1.53 -17.54
CA LEU A 17 -7.84 2.87 -16.95
C LEU A 17 -8.07 3.99 -17.99
N ALA A 18 -7.58 3.82 -19.20
CA ALA A 18 -7.77 4.77 -20.29
C ALA A 18 -9.21 4.79 -20.82
N SER A 19 -9.94 3.69 -20.68
CA SER A 19 -11.33 3.57 -21.12
C SER A 19 -12.33 4.28 -20.24
N VAL A 20 -11.95 4.62 -18.98
CA VAL A 20 -12.84 5.31 -18.05
C VAL A 20 -13.01 6.77 -18.46
N ALA A 21 -14.24 7.16 -18.77
CA ALA A 21 -14.56 8.51 -19.21
C ALA A 21 -14.17 9.55 -18.13
N VAL A 22 -13.37 10.53 -18.53
CA VAL A 22 -12.96 11.62 -17.64
C VAL A 22 -14.09 12.64 -17.59
N PRO A 23 -14.57 13.04 -16.39
CA PRO A 23 -15.59 14.06 -16.26
C PRO A 23 -15.12 15.42 -16.80
N GLU A 24 -16.06 16.23 -17.27
CA GLU A 24 -15.77 17.61 -17.67
C GLU A 24 -15.30 18.44 -16.46
N PRO A 25 -14.28 19.29 -16.64
CA PRO A 25 -13.84 20.19 -15.59
C PRO A 25 -14.89 21.27 -15.30
N THR A 26 -14.85 21.79 -14.08
CA THR A 26 -15.61 22.99 -13.68
C THR A 26 -14.65 24.06 -13.16
N ASP A 27 -15.12 25.26 -12.84
CA ASP A 27 -14.30 26.35 -12.32
C ASP A 27 -13.48 25.95 -11.08
N SER A 28 -13.99 25.04 -10.25
CA SER A 28 -13.35 24.62 -9.00
C SER A 28 -12.85 23.17 -9.00
N TYR A 29 -13.19 22.36 -10.03
CA TYR A 29 -12.87 20.95 -10.12
C TYR A 29 -12.22 20.61 -11.45
N HIS A 30 -10.99 20.11 -11.37
CA HIS A 30 -10.22 19.66 -12.52
C HIS A 30 -9.86 18.17 -12.32
N PRO A 31 -10.60 17.24 -12.96
CA PRO A 31 -10.33 15.82 -12.84
C PRO A 31 -8.96 15.46 -13.43
N VAL A 32 -8.22 14.63 -12.73
CA VAL A 32 -6.95 14.08 -13.22
C VAL A 32 -7.23 12.73 -13.85
N PRO A 33 -7.00 12.54 -15.18
CA PRO A 33 -7.15 11.24 -15.82
C PRO A 33 -6.32 10.17 -15.11
N TYR A 34 -6.87 8.97 -14.92
CA TYR A 34 -6.21 7.89 -14.20
C TYR A 34 -4.90 7.47 -14.86
N SER A 35 -4.91 7.25 -16.18
CA SER A 35 -3.73 6.91 -16.97
C SER A 35 -2.64 7.99 -16.83
N ARG A 36 -2.99 9.26 -17.01
CA ARG A 36 -2.04 10.37 -16.88
C ARG A 36 -1.40 10.43 -15.48
N PHE A 37 -2.17 10.15 -14.43
CA PHE A 37 -1.62 10.13 -13.07
C PHE A 37 -0.62 8.99 -12.89
N VAL A 38 -0.93 7.78 -13.37
CA VAL A 38 -0.04 6.63 -13.33
C VAL A 38 1.24 6.89 -14.15
N GLU A 39 1.10 7.39 -15.38
CA GLU A 39 2.21 7.76 -16.26
C GLU A 39 3.15 8.79 -15.60
N GLU A 40 2.60 9.82 -14.97
CA GLU A 40 3.38 10.84 -14.27
C GLU A 40 4.18 10.25 -13.11
N VAL A 41 3.60 9.32 -12.34
CA VAL A 41 4.32 8.62 -11.27
C VAL A 41 5.40 7.71 -11.86
N ALA A 42 5.08 6.92 -12.88
CA ALA A 42 6.01 6.01 -13.53
C ALA A 42 7.23 6.73 -14.14
N LEU A 43 7.02 7.92 -14.70
CA LEU A 43 8.08 8.77 -15.25
C LEU A 43 9.09 9.21 -14.18
N HIS A 44 8.65 9.40 -12.95
CA HIS A 44 9.50 9.88 -11.86
C HIS A 44 10.23 8.76 -11.11
N VAL A 45 9.67 7.55 -11.05
CA VAL A 45 10.22 6.41 -10.29
C VAL A 45 11.70 6.11 -10.63
N PRO A 46 12.13 6.03 -11.91
CA PRO A 46 13.52 5.71 -12.23
C PRO A 46 14.53 6.78 -11.79
N ARG A 47 14.11 8.03 -11.62
CA ARG A 47 14.97 9.14 -11.17
C ARG A 47 15.52 8.94 -9.75
N PHE A 48 14.88 8.05 -8.98
CA PHE A 48 15.28 7.71 -7.61
C PHE A 48 15.92 6.32 -7.50
N GLY A 49 16.44 5.79 -8.63
CA GLY A 49 17.08 4.47 -8.67
C GLY A 49 16.10 3.30 -8.44
N LEU A 50 14.83 3.53 -8.66
CA LEU A 50 13.79 2.52 -8.55
C LEU A 50 13.37 2.01 -9.92
N THR A 51 13.00 0.73 -10.00
CA THR A 51 12.44 0.10 -11.19
C THR A 51 11.09 -0.51 -10.82
N ILE A 52 10.06 -0.21 -11.60
CA ILE A 52 8.74 -0.82 -11.43
C ILE A 52 8.83 -2.26 -11.91
N GLN A 53 8.50 -3.21 -11.05
CA GLN A 53 8.48 -4.65 -11.36
C GLN A 53 7.08 -5.15 -11.71
N SER A 54 6.07 -4.61 -11.07
CA SER A 54 4.68 -4.95 -11.35
C SER A 54 3.76 -3.81 -10.98
N GLU A 55 2.64 -3.75 -11.67
CA GLU A 55 1.55 -2.80 -11.43
C GLU A 55 0.25 -3.57 -11.24
N ALA A 56 -0.60 -3.09 -10.36
CA ALA A 56 -1.93 -3.63 -10.14
C ALA A 56 -2.90 -2.49 -9.88
N PHE A 57 -4.02 -2.49 -10.59
CA PHE A 57 -5.04 -1.46 -10.47
C PHE A 57 -6.41 -2.08 -10.18
N ALA A 58 -7.24 -1.35 -9.46
CA ALA A 58 -8.62 -1.70 -9.18
C ALA A 58 -9.51 -0.47 -9.37
N LEU A 59 -10.59 -0.65 -10.10
CA LEU A 59 -11.67 0.32 -10.24
C LEU A 59 -12.81 -0.03 -9.29
N ALA A 60 -13.36 0.98 -8.64
CA ALA A 60 -14.52 0.86 -7.77
C ALA A 60 -15.58 1.89 -8.15
N ARG A 61 -16.81 1.69 -7.66
CA ARG A 61 -17.94 2.58 -7.92
C ARG A 61 -18.13 2.87 -9.42
N GLU A 62 -18.23 1.81 -10.22
CA GLU A 62 -18.45 1.93 -11.68
C GLU A 62 -17.37 2.78 -12.37
N GLY A 63 -16.10 2.63 -11.96
CA GLY A 63 -14.98 3.38 -12.51
C GLY A 63 -14.75 4.77 -11.87
N ASN A 64 -15.62 5.22 -10.96
CA ASN A 64 -15.48 6.53 -10.33
C ASN A 64 -14.36 6.62 -9.28
N GLN A 65 -13.78 5.51 -8.86
CA GLN A 65 -12.62 5.47 -7.96
C GLN A 65 -11.57 4.53 -8.51
N MET A 66 -10.31 4.95 -8.47
CA MET A 66 -9.15 4.17 -8.86
C MET A 66 -8.21 4.00 -7.67
N PHE A 67 -7.75 2.76 -7.48
CA PHE A 67 -6.68 2.38 -6.56
C PHE A 67 -5.62 1.63 -7.36
N GLY A 68 -4.36 1.89 -7.06
CA GLY A 68 -3.26 1.22 -7.73
C GLY A 68 -2.12 0.94 -6.77
N VAL A 69 -1.29 -0.04 -7.13
CA VAL A 69 -0.05 -0.38 -6.44
C VAL A 69 1.04 -0.62 -7.48
N LEU A 70 2.10 0.17 -7.40
CA LEU A 70 3.34 -0.08 -8.12
C LEU A 70 4.30 -0.78 -7.18
N THR A 71 4.75 -1.98 -7.52
CA THR A 71 5.79 -2.70 -6.79
C THR A 71 7.14 -2.32 -7.40
N CYS A 72 8.04 -1.77 -6.59
CA CYS A 72 9.30 -1.24 -7.04
C CYS A 72 10.49 -1.96 -6.40
N THR A 73 11.62 -2.03 -7.13
CA THR A 73 12.91 -2.52 -6.63
C THR A 73 13.98 -1.49 -6.90
N ASN A 74 15.06 -1.52 -6.12
CA ASN A 74 16.27 -0.72 -6.33
C ASN A 74 17.45 -1.55 -6.86
N GLY A 75 17.20 -2.73 -7.42
CA GLY A 75 18.25 -3.63 -7.93
C GLY A 75 19.01 -4.42 -6.85
N HIS A 76 18.88 -4.07 -5.58
CA HIS A 76 19.49 -4.76 -4.46
C HIS A 76 18.40 -5.48 -3.65
N ASN A 77 17.84 -6.55 -4.21
CA ASN A 77 16.83 -7.37 -3.57
C ASN A 77 17.46 -8.32 -2.52
N ALA A 78 18.02 -7.76 -1.46
CA ALA A 78 18.52 -8.54 -0.31
C ALA A 78 17.51 -8.57 0.86
N GLY A 79 16.24 -8.27 0.60
CA GLY A 79 15.21 -8.20 1.65
C GLY A 79 13.98 -9.07 1.34
N ASP A 80 13.23 -9.38 2.36
CA ASP A 80 12.00 -10.18 2.28
C ASP A 80 10.80 -9.41 1.68
N TYR A 81 10.98 -8.17 1.26
CA TYR A 81 9.91 -7.31 0.75
C TYR A 81 10.40 -6.38 -0.38
N ALA A 82 9.46 -5.91 -1.19
CA ALA A 82 9.65 -4.82 -2.15
C ALA A 82 9.03 -3.52 -1.62
N LEU A 83 9.52 -2.39 -2.14
CA LEU A 83 8.82 -1.12 -1.97
C LEU A 83 7.50 -1.14 -2.75
N ALA A 84 6.47 -0.57 -2.17
CA ALA A 84 5.17 -0.42 -2.80
C ALA A 84 4.77 1.06 -2.80
N ILE A 85 4.32 1.55 -3.95
CA ILE A 85 3.73 2.88 -4.09
C ILE A 85 2.24 2.68 -4.33
N GLY A 86 1.44 3.01 -3.34
CA GLY A 86 -0.02 2.99 -3.44
C GLY A 86 -0.52 4.28 -4.10
N LEU A 87 -1.42 4.15 -5.06
CA LEU A 87 -2.07 5.25 -5.77
C LEU A 87 -3.57 5.24 -5.51
N ARG A 88 -4.16 6.42 -5.44
CA ARG A 88 -5.61 6.58 -5.44
C ARG A 88 -6.03 7.85 -6.15
N ASN A 89 -7.19 7.81 -6.79
CA ASN A 89 -7.81 8.95 -7.42
C ASN A 89 -9.32 8.73 -7.51
N SER A 90 -10.11 9.80 -7.73
CA SER A 90 -11.54 9.62 -8.00
C SER A 90 -12.12 10.69 -8.90
N TYR A 91 -13.15 10.32 -9.64
CA TYR A 91 -13.97 11.22 -10.45
C TYR A 91 -15.24 11.68 -9.71
N ASP A 92 -15.67 10.94 -8.69
CA ASP A 92 -16.82 11.29 -7.83
C ASP A 92 -16.49 12.32 -6.74
N ARG A 93 -15.28 12.90 -6.75
CA ARG A 93 -14.76 13.87 -5.78
C ARG A 93 -14.63 13.33 -4.34
N SER A 94 -14.86 12.05 -4.12
CA SER A 94 -14.79 11.42 -2.79
C SER A 94 -13.35 11.25 -2.29
N LEU A 95 -12.37 11.19 -3.21
CA LEU A 95 -10.95 11.05 -2.90
C LEU A 95 -10.14 12.13 -3.60
N SER A 96 -9.12 12.63 -2.93
CA SER A 96 -8.06 13.41 -3.57
C SER A 96 -7.12 12.49 -4.35
N VAL A 97 -6.45 13.02 -5.38
CA VAL A 97 -5.25 12.37 -5.94
C VAL A 97 -4.28 12.11 -4.79
N GLY A 98 -3.79 10.89 -4.67
CA GLY A 98 -2.93 10.51 -3.55
C GLY A 98 -1.96 9.42 -3.88
N LEU A 99 -0.77 9.54 -3.29
CA LEU A 99 0.28 8.54 -3.27
C LEU A 99 0.63 8.22 -1.82
N VAL A 100 1.03 6.99 -1.57
CA VAL A 100 1.56 6.54 -0.29
C VAL A 100 2.66 5.52 -0.55
N ALA A 101 3.79 5.64 0.15
CA ALA A 101 4.83 4.63 0.11
C ALA A 101 4.58 3.55 1.17
N GLY A 102 5.00 2.33 0.87
CA GLY A 102 4.83 1.16 1.74
C GLY A 102 5.70 0.00 1.31
N THR A 103 5.35 -1.18 1.74
CA THR A 103 6.05 -2.43 1.46
C THR A 103 5.12 -3.53 0.98
N ARG A 104 5.66 -4.46 0.19
CA ARG A 104 5.02 -5.70 -0.21
C ARG A 104 5.93 -6.86 0.14
N VAL A 105 5.45 -7.77 0.98
CA VAL A 105 6.21 -8.94 1.43
C VAL A 105 6.23 -10.00 0.34
N PHE A 106 7.42 -10.49 -0.03
CA PHE A 106 7.57 -11.39 -1.18
C PHE A 106 6.93 -12.76 -1.02
N CYS A 107 7.00 -13.35 0.19
CA CYS A 107 6.51 -14.71 0.38
C CYS A 107 4.98 -14.83 0.36
N CYS A 108 4.24 -13.78 0.69
CA CYS A 108 2.79 -13.82 0.86
C CYS A 108 2.04 -12.70 0.15
N ASP A 109 2.72 -11.84 -0.61
CA ASP A 109 2.14 -10.67 -1.28
C ASP A 109 1.40 -9.69 -0.36
N ASN A 110 1.71 -9.69 0.93
CA ASN A 110 1.10 -8.78 1.89
C ASN A 110 1.57 -7.34 1.66
N LEU A 111 0.62 -6.42 1.61
CA LEU A 111 0.86 -4.99 1.46
C LEU A 111 0.76 -4.28 2.81
N ALA A 112 1.74 -3.42 3.12
CA ALA A 112 1.73 -2.55 4.29
C ALA A 112 2.12 -1.12 3.90
N PHE A 113 1.29 -0.16 4.27
CA PHE A 113 1.55 1.27 4.05
C PHE A 113 1.76 1.96 5.38
N SER A 114 2.87 2.72 5.50
CA SER A 114 3.20 3.43 6.74
C SER A 114 2.48 4.77 6.88
N GLY A 115 2.13 5.39 5.77
CA GLY A 115 1.50 6.72 5.73
C GLY A 115 2.44 7.89 6.02
N GLU A 116 3.70 7.65 6.35
CA GLU A 116 4.67 8.70 6.68
C GLU A 116 5.12 9.46 5.44
N VAL A 117 5.33 8.73 4.35
CA VAL A 117 5.62 9.30 3.05
C VAL A 117 4.36 9.21 2.22
N ALA A 118 3.58 10.28 2.24
CA ALA A 118 2.31 10.35 1.52
C ALA A 118 2.11 11.73 0.90
N MET A 119 1.48 11.74 -0.26
CA MET A 119 1.05 12.94 -0.97
C MET A 119 -0.45 12.91 -1.19
N ARG A 120 -1.09 14.07 -1.02
CA ARG A 120 -2.52 14.27 -1.34
C ARG A 120 -2.71 15.63 -2.02
N ARG A 121 -3.43 15.64 -3.12
CA ARG A 121 -3.74 16.87 -3.86
C ARG A 121 -5.22 16.89 -4.28
N LYS A 122 -5.94 17.96 -3.91
CA LYS A 122 -7.32 18.16 -4.35
C LYS A 122 -7.34 18.47 -5.85
N HIS A 123 -8.44 18.11 -6.51
CA HIS A 123 -8.71 18.36 -7.92
C HIS A 123 -9.09 19.83 -8.18
N THR A 124 -8.17 20.75 -7.95
CA THR A 124 -8.36 22.20 -8.18
C THR A 124 -7.70 22.61 -9.50
N PRO A 125 -7.96 23.83 -10.03
CA PRO A 125 -7.38 24.29 -11.29
C PRO A 125 -5.86 24.14 -11.40
N ASN A 126 -5.15 24.20 -10.29
CA ASN A 126 -3.68 24.07 -10.26
C ASN A 126 -3.17 22.64 -10.11
N VAL A 127 -4.03 21.60 -10.12
CA VAL A 127 -3.62 20.22 -9.86
C VAL A 127 -2.55 19.75 -10.82
N PHE A 128 -2.66 20.02 -12.11
CA PHE A 128 -1.70 19.61 -13.13
C PHE A 128 -0.35 20.30 -13.01
N ARG A 129 -0.34 21.55 -12.55
CA ARG A 129 0.90 22.29 -12.30
C ARG A 129 1.65 21.74 -11.08
N ASP A 130 0.90 21.41 -10.03
CA ASP A 130 1.48 21.05 -8.72
C ASP A 130 1.84 19.57 -8.62
N LEU A 131 1.20 18.69 -9.43
CA LEU A 131 1.31 17.25 -9.31
C LEU A 131 2.74 16.72 -9.53
N PRO A 132 3.50 17.11 -10.56
CA PRO A 132 4.87 16.62 -10.79
C PRO A 132 5.81 16.91 -9.60
N ASP A 133 5.75 18.13 -9.07
CA ASP A 133 6.55 18.55 -7.92
C ASP A 133 6.23 17.74 -6.65
N LEU A 134 4.94 17.47 -6.42
CA LEU A 134 4.49 16.71 -5.26
C LEU A 134 4.90 15.24 -5.37
N ILE A 135 4.82 14.65 -6.56
CA ILE A 135 5.30 13.29 -6.83
C ILE A 135 6.81 13.22 -6.59
N TYR A 136 7.57 14.17 -7.16
CA TYR A 136 9.01 14.22 -6.97
C TYR A 136 9.41 14.30 -5.50
N ARG A 137 8.78 15.20 -4.72
CA ARG A 137 9.05 15.34 -3.27
C ARG A 137 8.71 14.07 -2.49
N MET A 138 7.62 13.41 -2.83
CA MET A 138 7.23 12.16 -2.19
C MET A 138 8.26 11.06 -2.48
N LEU A 139 8.64 10.88 -3.74
CA LEU A 139 9.60 9.85 -4.14
C LEU A 139 11.00 10.12 -3.59
N SER A 140 11.42 11.37 -3.42
CA SER A 140 12.72 11.71 -2.81
C SER A 140 12.86 11.24 -1.36
N GLN A 141 11.75 11.00 -0.66
CA GLN A 141 11.76 10.50 0.72
C GLN A 141 11.76 8.97 0.81
N VAL A 142 11.57 8.27 -0.31
CA VAL A 142 11.43 6.80 -0.33
C VAL A 142 12.70 6.09 0.14
N ALA A 143 13.90 6.62 -0.16
CA ALA A 143 15.17 6.04 0.30
C ALA A 143 15.29 6.08 1.83
N VAL A 144 14.89 7.19 2.46
CA VAL A 144 14.87 7.35 3.92
C VAL A 144 13.80 6.41 4.52
N LEU A 145 12.63 6.34 3.90
CA LEU A 145 11.58 5.43 4.31
C LEU A 145 12.06 3.97 4.27
N LYS A 146 12.81 3.58 3.24
CA LYS A 146 13.33 2.23 3.12
C LYS A 146 14.21 1.84 4.29
N ALA A 147 15.20 2.67 4.63
CA ALA A 147 16.11 2.40 5.75
C ALA A 147 15.33 2.22 7.07
N ARG A 148 14.38 3.12 7.34
CA ARG A 148 13.52 3.03 8.52
C ARG A 148 12.62 1.80 8.52
N THR A 149 12.08 1.43 7.37
CA THR A 149 11.25 0.22 7.24
C THR A 149 12.07 -1.04 7.49
N ASP A 150 13.32 -1.10 7.00
CA ASP A 150 14.25 -2.20 7.28
C ASP A 150 14.46 -2.37 8.78
N GLU A 151 14.68 -1.27 9.52
CA GLU A 151 14.83 -1.29 10.99
C GLU A 151 13.55 -1.73 11.70
N GLU A 152 12.39 -1.23 11.29
CA GLU A 152 11.11 -1.61 11.88
C GLU A 152 10.78 -3.10 11.68
N ILE A 153 11.01 -3.63 10.47
CA ILE A 153 10.79 -5.06 10.18
C ILE A 153 11.77 -5.91 11.00
N ALA A 154 13.04 -5.53 11.06
CA ALA A 154 14.03 -6.22 11.88
C ALA A 154 13.63 -6.20 13.37
N GLY A 155 13.17 -5.06 13.87
CA GLY A 155 12.65 -4.91 15.22
C GLY A 155 11.42 -5.80 15.49
N MET A 156 10.46 -5.83 14.58
CA MET A 156 9.29 -6.71 14.69
C MET A 156 9.65 -8.20 14.62
N LYS A 157 10.62 -8.59 13.80
CA LYS A 157 11.11 -9.98 13.73
C LYS A 157 11.80 -10.40 15.03
N ALA A 158 12.57 -9.50 15.62
CA ALA A 158 13.29 -9.73 16.86
C ALA A 158 12.41 -9.67 18.12
N PHE A 159 11.17 -9.19 18.02
CA PHE A 159 10.27 -9.00 19.16
C PHE A 159 9.35 -10.22 19.33
N PRO A 160 9.63 -11.12 20.31
CA PRO A 160 8.78 -12.28 20.57
C PRO A 160 7.46 -11.84 21.22
N LEU A 161 6.38 -12.49 20.86
CA LEU A 161 5.07 -12.27 21.46
C LEU A 161 4.61 -13.51 22.23
N THR A 162 4.22 -13.28 23.50
CA THR A 162 3.42 -14.29 24.21
C THR A 162 1.98 -14.31 23.66
N PRO A 163 1.23 -15.41 23.85
CA PRO A 163 -0.17 -15.45 23.44
C PRO A 163 -1.01 -14.31 24.03
N GLU A 164 -0.79 -13.97 25.32
CA GLU A 164 -1.52 -12.91 26.02
C GLU A 164 -1.23 -11.53 25.38
N ARG A 165 0.03 -11.27 25.05
CA ARG A 165 0.42 -10.00 24.40
C ARG A 165 -0.14 -9.92 22.98
N ALA A 166 -0.12 -11.01 22.22
CA ALA A 166 -0.72 -11.07 20.89
C ALA A 166 -2.23 -10.82 20.96
N HIS A 167 -2.95 -11.46 21.88
CA HIS A 167 -4.37 -11.23 22.07
C HIS A 167 -4.70 -9.80 22.49
N HIS A 168 -3.87 -9.19 23.35
CA HIS A 168 -4.00 -7.77 23.69
C HIS A 168 -3.91 -6.89 22.42
N ILE A 169 -2.89 -7.07 21.59
CA ILE A 169 -2.72 -6.31 20.34
C ILE A 169 -3.92 -6.55 19.39
N MET A 170 -4.45 -7.76 19.32
CA MET A 170 -5.62 -8.08 18.51
C MET A 170 -6.87 -7.32 18.96
N VAL A 171 -7.07 -7.17 20.27
CA VAL A 171 -8.19 -6.38 20.82
C VAL A 171 -7.98 -4.89 20.53
N GLU A 172 -6.77 -4.38 20.70
CA GLU A 172 -6.45 -2.99 20.36
C GLU A 172 -6.61 -2.71 18.85
N ALA A 173 -6.35 -3.70 17.98
CA ALA A 173 -6.59 -3.59 16.55
C ALA A 173 -8.08 -3.38 16.20
N ILE A 174 -8.99 -4.02 16.93
CA ILE A 174 -10.43 -3.79 16.78
C ILE A 174 -10.79 -2.35 17.19
N LYS A 175 -10.30 -1.91 18.36
CA LYS A 175 -10.55 -0.55 18.88
C LYS A 175 -10.01 0.53 17.95
N ALA A 176 -8.84 0.27 17.34
CA ALA A 176 -8.22 1.17 16.37
C ALA A 176 -8.87 1.11 14.97
N GLY A 177 -9.85 0.23 14.76
CA GLY A 177 -10.50 0.05 13.46
C GLY A 177 -9.59 -0.52 12.37
N VAL A 178 -8.57 -1.29 12.76
CA VAL A 178 -7.69 -2.03 11.83
C VAL A 178 -8.46 -3.16 11.15
N THR A 179 -9.28 -3.87 11.92
CA THR A 179 -10.12 -4.96 11.46
C THR A 179 -11.41 -5.00 12.25
N PRO A 180 -12.55 -5.40 11.64
CA PRO A 180 -13.78 -5.61 12.40
C PRO A 180 -13.66 -6.86 13.27
N ALA A 181 -14.37 -6.87 14.40
CA ALA A 181 -14.37 -8.00 15.35
C ALA A 181 -14.75 -9.34 14.69
N SER A 182 -15.62 -9.32 13.67
CA SER A 182 -16.02 -10.52 12.91
C SER A 182 -14.87 -11.22 12.16
N ARG A 183 -13.77 -10.52 11.90
CA ARG A 183 -12.58 -11.09 11.24
C ARG A 183 -11.49 -11.56 12.20
N LEU A 184 -11.64 -11.27 13.50
CA LEU A 184 -10.65 -11.65 14.50
C LEU A 184 -10.34 -13.16 14.53
N PRO A 185 -11.33 -14.07 14.42
CA PRO A 185 -11.04 -15.51 14.37
C PRO A 185 -10.07 -15.89 13.24
N LYS A 186 -10.17 -15.24 12.07
CA LYS A 186 -9.25 -15.48 10.95
C LYS A 186 -7.84 -14.97 11.24
N VAL A 187 -7.70 -13.84 11.95
CA VAL A 187 -6.38 -13.31 12.36
C VAL A 187 -5.73 -14.27 13.35
N ILE A 188 -6.49 -14.78 14.31
CA ILE A 188 -6.02 -15.78 15.28
C ILE A 188 -5.55 -17.03 14.55
N GLU A 189 -6.37 -17.58 13.65
CA GLU A 189 -5.99 -18.76 12.85
C GLU A 189 -4.72 -18.53 12.03
N ALA A 190 -4.62 -17.39 11.32
CA ALA A 190 -3.46 -17.05 10.51
C ALA A 190 -2.19 -16.91 11.36
N TRP A 191 -2.30 -16.41 12.60
CA TRP A 191 -1.17 -16.28 13.50
C TRP A 191 -0.79 -17.60 14.18
N GLU A 192 -1.77 -18.42 14.55
CA GLU A 192 -1.54 -19.71 15.19
C GLU A 192 -1.08 -20.80 14.23
N LYS A 193 -1.57 -20.76 12.98
CA LYS A 193 -1.29 -21.72 11.92
C LYS A 193 -0.83 -21.02 10.64
N PRO A 194 0.35 -20.36 10.67
CA PRO A 194 0.83 -19.61 9.52
C PRO A 194 1.11 -20.55 8.34
N GLN A 195 0.75 -20.08 7.13
CA GLN A 195 0.96 -20.83 5.89
C GLN A 195 2.43 -20.84 5.45
N PHE A 196 3.21 -19.84 5.87
CA PHE A 196 4.62 -19.67 5.49
C PHE A 196 5.55 -19.92 6.69
N ASP A 197 6.65 -20.63 6.44
CA ASP A 197 7.63 -20.96 7.49
C ASP A 197 8.26 -19.71 8.13
N GLU A 198 8.39 -18.62 7.39
CA GLU A 198 8.87 -17.33 7.87
C GLU A 198 8.04 -16.78 9.05
N PHE A 199 6.76 -17.10 9.11
CA PHE A 199 5.85 -16.62 10.15
C PHE A 199 5.62 -17.62 11.29
N LYS A 200 6.26 -18.78 11.27
CA LYS A 200 6.21 -19.76 12.38
C LYS A 200 6.78 -19.22 13.69
N PRO A 201 7.88 -18.41 13.68
CA PRO A 201 8.29 -17.73 14.90
C PRO A 201 7.19 -16.83 15.42
N ARG A 202 6.85 -16.94 16.71
CA ARG A 202 5.83 -16.13 17.36
C ARG A 202 6.38 -14.75 17.68
N SER A 203 6.53 -13.94 16.63
CA SER A 203 7.06 -12.57 16.70
C SER A 203 5.99 -11.54 16.37
N ALA A 204 6.28 -10.28 16.62
CA ALA A 204 5.43 -9.17 16.19
C ALA A 204 5.29 -9.14 14.68
N TRP A 205 6.33 -9.52 13.91
CA TRP A 205 6.28 -9.60 12.46
C TRP A 205 5.27 -10.65 11.98
N SER A 206 5.22 -11.83 12.60
CA SER A 206 4.25 -12.86 12.24
C SER A 206 2.81 -12.43 12.55
N LEU A 207 2.58 -11.74 13.68
CA LEU A 207 1.27 -11.19 13.98
C LEU A 207 0.86 -10.07 13.02
N PHE A 208 1.78 -9.16 12.67
CA PHE A 208 1.55 -8.13 11.68
C PHE A 208 1.10 -8.73 10.34
N ASN A 209 1.79 -9.78 9.88
CA ASN A 209 1.45 -10.46 8.65
C ASN A 209 0.13 -11.24 8.72
N ALA A 210 -0.25 -11.78 9.88
CA ALA A 210 -1.58 -12.39 10.07
C ALA A 210 -2.71 -11.38 9.85
N PHE A 211 -2.56 -10.14 10.29
CA PHE A 211 -3.52 -9.06 9.98
C PHE A 211 -3.55 -8.71 8.50
N THR A 212 -2.39 -8.53 7.87
CA THR A 212 -2.33 -8.16 6.46
C THR A 212 -2.87 -9.25 5.54
N GLU A 213 -2.70 -10.52 5.89
CA GLU A 213 -3.30 -11.65 5.19
C GLU A 213 -4.83 -11.59 5.19
N VAL A 214 -5.43 -11.31 6.34
CA VAL A 214 -6.88 -11.16 6.45
C VAL A 214 -7.40 -9.90 5.72
N GLN A 215 -6.58 -8.84 5.67
CA GLN A 215 -6.91 -7.61 4.96
C GLN A 215 -7.01 -7.78 3.43
N LYS A 216 -6.30 -8.75 2.83
CA LYS A 216 -6.41 -9.06 1.39
C LYS A 216 -7.85 -9.34 0.94
N GLN A 217 -8.70 -9.84 1.83
CA GLN A 217 -10.12 -10.11 1.55
C GLN A 217 -11.00 -8.84 1.59
N SER A 218 -10.41 -7.67 1.78
CA SER A 218 -11.09 -6.38 1.82
C SER A 218 -11.03 -5.69 0.45
N CYS A 219 -11.92 -4.73 0.19
CA CYS A 219 -11.76 -3.86 -0.96
C CYS A 219 -10.48 -3.00 -0.83
N ALA A 220 -9.92 -2.57 -1.95
CA ALA A 220 -8.65 -1.84 -2.02
C ALA A 220 -8.56 -0.64 -1.06
N ARG A 221 -9.65 0.14 -0.95
CA ARG A 221 -9.72 1.27 -0.02
C ARG A 221 -9.59 0.83 1.44
N ALA A 222 -10.36 -0.19 1.85
CA ALA A 222 -10.34 -0.69 3.21
C ALA A 222 -8.99 -1.35 3.55
N GLN A 223 -8.34 -1.99 2.57
CA GLN A 223 -7.01 -2.55 2.71
C GLN A 223 -5.97 -1.45 2.96
N MET A 224 -5.99 -0.38 2.18
CA MET A 224 -5.08 0.75 2.34
C MET A 224 -5.27 1.45 3.69
N ASP A 225 -6.51 1.81 4.05
CA ASP A 225 -6.83 2.47 5.32
C ASP A 225 -6.52 1.57 6.54
N GLY A 226 -6.82 0.28 6.44
CA GLY A 226 -6.52 -0.72 7.48
C GLY A 226 -5.03 -0.93 7.70
N SER A 227 -4.24 -0.95 6.62
CA SER A 227 -2.79 -1.08 6.67
C SER A 227 -2.13 0.10 7.38
N LEU A 228 -2.56 1.34 7.09
CA LEU A 228 -2.06 2.54 7.76
C LEU A 228 -2.31 2.51 9.28
N ARG A 229 -3.53 2.09 9.67
CA ARG A 229 -3.88 1.94 11.11
C ARG A 229 -3.10 0.82 11.77
N LEU A 230 -2.87 -0.30 11.07
CA LEU A 230 -2.10 -1.43 11.57
C LEU A 230 -0.65 -1.03 11.85
N THR A 231 0.01 -0.35 10.92
CA THR A 231 1.38 0.15 11.11
C THR A 231 1.47 1.09 12.31
N SER A 232 0.52 2.03 12.43
CA SER A 232 0.47 2.96 13.57
C SER A 232 0.24 2.24 14.90
N LEU A 233 -0.60 1.20 14.92
CA LEU A 233 -0.85 0.38 16.10
C LEU A 233 0.42 -0.35 16.54
N PHE A 234 1.11 -1.03 15.63
CA PHE A 234 2.32 -1.80 15.97
C PHE A 234 3.45 -0.89 16.46
N ARG A 235 3.67 0.28 15.85
CA ARG A 235 4.63 1.26 16.36
C ARG A 235 4.34 1.64 17.81
N ARG A 236 3.08 1.94 18.13
CA ARG A 236 2.66 2.29 19.49
C ARG A 236 2.85 1.13 20.47
N GLU A 237 2.40 -0.08 20.11
CA GLU A 237 2.40 -1.25 20.98
C GLU A 237 3.80 -1.82 21.22
N LEU A 238 4.72 -1.67 20.26
CA LEU A 238 6.08 -2.17 20.37
C LEU A 238 7.08 -1.09 20.79
N THR A 239 6.64 0.16 20.96
CA THR A 239 7.52 1.32 21.27
C THR A 239 8.62 1.46 20.18
N LEU A 240 8.28 1.15 18.93
CA LEU A 240 9.17 1.37 17.80
C LEU A 240 9.07 2.86 17.41
N ASN A 241 10.11 3.62 17.72
CA ASN A 241 10.23 5.06 17.41
C ASN A 241 10.74 5.28 15.98
#